data_6273139ad08504e6b2b6856fcad2ec18
#
_entry.id   6273139ad08504e6b2b6856fcad2ec18
#
_cell.length_a   1.000
_cell.length_b   1.000
_cell.length_c   1.000
_cell.angle_alpha   90.00
_cell.angle_beta   90.00
_cell.angle_gamma   90.00
#
_symmetry.space_group_name_H-M   'P 1'
#
loop_
_entity.id
_entity.type
_entity.pdbx_description
1 polymer ?
#
loop_
_entity_poly.entity_id
_entity_poly.type
_entity_poly.pdbx_seq_one_letter_code
_entity_poly.pdbx_strand_id
1 'polypeptide(L)'
;MPLSRRTLLTVTAAGFAAPWLSRAAVAAALPAFVDDYQSNLTTNLTSETNAAVRILSGIGAYWQTGTAWNNGTALNQAVLRANVRFCETRTASRTAAEGARAFVVDRQHQSYAVIAGLGPWAAAYRTAALAVTGITEAPATTPATTVSDFVPAGAPAGSTNGAGSPTSSLGQIVTLVNTVRGNWSSSNPSKFAVQYPRPWRMTTDSTVVDTGAVDEFGYPVYQSKVVVVPQLLRQRGLTPADDGGFPSGHTNALFLAALSFAYAFPERYQELLTTAFDLADTRITAGMHSPLDVVSGRILATALAAAILNDPANAGLKAAARAQAAAFLTATSPDPADGYADRAANRKSILPRLTYILPRTGPDKPLTVPKGAEVLLETRQPYLTAAQRRAVLRSTALPAGYALLDGPEQWGRLDLFKAADGYGTFETDVDVTIDGLSDSWRNDISGPGGLTLRGTGTLTLTGANTFRGGVRLLGGTLVASRSAVACGDLAISGGTLRTGRIQAKTVAIGAGSGLVVDAAKPGLFTVLDAKRVTGRFATVTAPGFQAEAVYTRSAVQVRVSRR
;
A
#
# COMPACT_ATOMS: atom_id res chain seq x y z
N MET A 1 -13.79 -92.54 -36.18
CA MET A 1 -13.10 -92.63 -37.48
C MET A 1 -13.64 -91.51 -38.38
N PRO A 2 -12.89 -90.97 -39.27
CA PRO A 2 -11.81 -89.99 -39.08
C PRO A 2 -11.98 -88.76 -39.95
N LEU A 3 -11.15 -87.69 -39.70
CA LEU A 3 -10.48 -86.80 -40.64
C LEU A 3 -11.40 -85.91 -41.54
N SER A 4 -11.16 -84.66 -41.86
CA SER A 4 -9.90 -83.87 -41.92
C SER A 4 -10.16 -82.48 -42.51
N ARG A 5 -9.22 -81.59 -42.26
CA ARG A 5 -8.73 -80.44 -43.07
C ARG A 5 -9.45 -79.10 -43.00
N ARG A 6 -8.67 -78.26 -42.36
CA ARG A 6 -8.34 -76.82 -42.55
C ARG A 6 -8.71 -76.21 -43.89
N THR A 7 -9.31 -75.01 -43.85
CA THR A 7 -9.02 -73.95 -44.82
C THR A 7 -8.93 -72.61 -44.06
N LEU A 8 -7.75 -72.02 -44.17
CA LEU A 8 -7.41 -70.70 -43.66
C LEU A 8 -8.06 -69.63 -44.53
N LEU A 9 -8.88 -68.74 -43.99
CA LEU A 9 -9.28 -67.51 -44.63
C LEU A 9 -8.69 -66.36 -43.84
N THR A 10 -7.65 -65.73 -44.38
CA THR A 10 -7.08 -64.46 -43.94
C THR A 10 -8.04 -63.32 -44.27
N VAL A 11 -8.64 -62.74 -43.27
CA VAL A 11 -9.36 -61.48 -43.38
C VAL A 11 -8.43 -60.38 -42.84
N THR A 12 -7.92 -59.55 -43.73
CA THR A 12 -7.20 -58.33 -43.42
C THR A 12 -8.22 -57.30 -42.85
N ALA A 13 -8.20 -57.11 -41.54
CA ALA A 13 -8.94 -55.98 -40.94
C ALA A 13 -8.11 -54.70 -41.07
N ALA A 14 -8.53 -53.81 -41.95
CA ALA A 14 -8.03 -52.43 -42.00
C ALA A 14 -8.50 -51.73 -40.74
N GLY A 15 -7.61 -51.54 -39.75
CA GLY A 15 -7.87 -50.74 -38.58
C GLY A 15 -7.91 -49.26 -38.90
N PHE A 16 -9.10 -48.66 -38.83
CA PHE A 16 -9.25 -47.20 -38.74
C PHE A 16 -8.79 -46.78 -37.34
N ALA A 17 -7.53 -46.25 -37.24
CA ALA A 17 -7.09 -45.52 -36.07
C ALA A 17 -7.80 -44.16 -36.08
N ALA A 18 -8.84 -44.02 -35.28
CA ALA A 18 -9.40 -42.73 -34.94
C ALA A 18 -8.36 -41.97 -34.10
N PRO A 19 -7.98 -40.74 -34.44
CA PRO A 19 -7.11 -39.94 -33.59
C PRO A 19 -7.89 -39.57 -32.33
N TRP A 20 -7.47 -40.15 -31.21
CA TRP A 20 -7.85 -39.68 -29.88
C TRP A 20 -7.23 -38.30 -29.69
N LEU A 21 -7.93 -37.25 -30.12
CA LEU A 21 -7.68 -35.89 -29.68
C LEU A 21 -7.98 -35.87 -28.18
N SER A 22 -6.98 -36.08 -27.35
CA SER A 22 -7.01 -35.70 -25.97
C SER A 22 -7.20 -34.17 -25.96
N ARG A 23 -8.44 -33.72 -25.79
CA ARG A 23 -8.69 -32.36 -25.32
C ARG A 23 -7.99 -32.27 -23.96
N ALA A 24 -6.79 -31.71 -23.95
CA ALA A 24 -6.25 -31.18 -22.72
C ALA A 24 -7.33 -30.26 -22.16
N ALA A 25 -7.95 -30.65 -21.07
CA ALA A 25 -8.85 -29.78 -20.34
C ALA A 25 -8.00 -28.55 -19.99
N VAL A 26 -8.27 -27.43 -20.64
CA VAL A 26 -7.72 -26.15 -20.24
C VAL A 26 -8.23 -25.97 -18.82
N ALA A 27 -7.37 -26.13 -17.83
CA ALA A 27 -7.73 -25.87 -16.45
C ALA A 27 -8.30 -24.45 -16.42
N ALA A 28 -9.54 -24.31 -15.99
CA ALA A 28 -10.17 -22.99 -15.88
C ALA A 28 -9.26 -22.12 -15.01
N ALA A 29 -8.94 -20.92 -15.49
CA ALA A 29 -8.14 -19.98 -14.72
C ALA A 29 -8.84 -19.72 -13.38
N LEU A 30 -8.09 -19.79 -12.28
CA LEU A 30 -8.64 -19.49 -10.96
C LEU A 30 -9.17 -18.05 -10.93
N PRO A 31 -10.27 -17.79 -10.21
CA PRO A 31 -10.83 -16.45 -10.12
C PRO A 31 -9.83 -15.48 -9.49
N ALA A 32 -9.88 -14.21 -9.90
CA ALA A 32 -9.06 -13.16 -9.27
C ALA A 32 -9.42 -13.01 -7.79
N PHE A 33 -8.46 -12.58 -6.99
CA PHE A 33 -8.64 -12.43 -5.53
C PHE A 33 -9.91 -11.64 -5.16
N VAL A 34 -10.16 -10.52 -5.83
CA VAL A 34 -11.32 -9.66 -5.54
C VAL A 34 -12.66 -10.30 -5.84
N ASP A 35 -12.69 -11.32 -6.71
CA ASP A 35 -13.91 -12.08 -7.03
C ASP A 35 -14.10 -13.28 -6.09
N ASP A 36 -13.07 -13.66 -5.31
CA ASP A 36 -13.03 -14.90 -4.53
C ASP A 36 -12.56 -14.68 -3.07
N TYR A 37 -12.46 -13.43 -2.61
CA TYR A 37 -11.95 -13.10 -1.28
C TYR A 37 -12.75 -13.73 -0.13
N GLN A 38 -14.01 -14.06 -0.35
CA GLN A 38 -14.88 -14.73 0.61
C GLN A 38 -14.53 -16.21 0.82
N SER A 39 -13.65 -16.77 -0.03
CA SER A 39 -13.07 -18.11 0.18
C SER A 39 -12.10 -18.17 1.37
N ASN A 40 -11.74 -17.02 1.96
CA ASN A 40 -10.81 -16.90 3.09
C ASN A 40 -11.42 -17.40 4.41
N LEU A 41 -11.53 -18.72 4.54
CA LEU A 41 -12.11 -19.42 5.69
C LEU A 41 -11.08 -20.37 6.32
N THR A 42 -11.14 -20.54 7.64
CA THR A 42 -10.26 -21.46 8.39
C THR A 42 -10.48 -22.94 8.07
N THR A 43 -11.59 -23.26 7.43
CA THR A 43 -11.90 -24.60 6.92
C THR A 43 -11.39 -24.83 5.49
N ASN A 44 -10.78 -23.81 4.86
CA ASN A 44 -10.33 -23.82 3.48
C ASN A 44 -8.84 -23.39 3.43
N LEU A 45 -7.93 -24.37 3.36
CA LEU A 45 -6.51 -24.16 3.61
C LEU A 45 -5.61 -24.38 2.38
N THR A 46 -6.17 -24.56 1.17
CA THR A 46 -5.37 -24.78 -0.04
C THR A 46 -5.33 -23.56 -0.95
N SER A 47 -4.24 -23.40 -1.68
CA SER A 47 -4.07 -22.29 -2.64
C SER A 47 -5.03 -22.33 -3.82
N GLU A 48 -5.53 -23.53 -4.15
CA GLU A 48 -6.48 -23.77 -5.24
C GLU A 48 -7.88 -23.25 -4.92
N THR A 49 -8.25 -23.29 -3.65
CA THR A 49 -9.62 -23.01 -3.20
C THR A 49 -9.74 -21.80 -2.29
N ASN A 50 -8.62 -21.31 -1.72
CA ASN A 50 -8.58 -20.10 -0.87
C ASN A 50 -7.72 -19.01 -1.50
N ALA A 51 -8.36 -17.91 -1.87
CA ALA A 51 -7.68 -16.79 -2.51
C ALA A 51 -6.58 -16.17 -1.63
N ALA A 52 -6.76 -16.09 -0.32
CA ALA A 52 -5.76 -15.53 0.61
C ALA A 52 -4.53 -16.43 0.75
N VAL A 53 -4.71 -17.74 0.83
CA VAL A 53 -3.61 -18.71 0.80
C VAL A 53 -2.87 -18.61 -0.54
N ARG A 54 -3.62 -18.52 -1.64
CA ARG A 54 -3.08 -18.40 -3.00
C ARG A 54 -2.16 -17.19 -3.17
N ILE A 55 -2.60 -15.98 -2.84
CA ILE A 55 -1.77 -14.77 -3.05
C ILE A 55 -0.52 -14.74 -2.19
N LEU A 56 -0.49 -15.48 -1.08
CA LEU A 56 0.66 -15.60 -0.20
C LEU A 56 1.55 -16.82 -0.52
N SER A 57 1.21 -17.64 -1.51
CA SER A 57 1.94 -18.85 -1.87
C SER A 57 3.39 -18.60 -2.33
N GLY A 58 3.77 -17.35 -2.61
CA GLY A 58 5.16 -16.96 -2.84
C GLY A 58 6.13 -17.32 -1.69
N ILE A 59 5.62 -17.57 -0.47
CA ILE A 59 6.41 -18.11 0.65
C ILE A 59 7.03 -19.48 0.31
N GLY A 60 6.40 -20.25 -0.57
CA GLY A 60 6.90 -21.54 -1.04
C GLY A 60 8.28 -21.49 -1.72
N ALA A 61 8.77 -20.30 -2.10
CA ALA A 61 10.16 -20.12 -2.54
C ALA A 61 11.18 -20.23 -1.37
N TYR A 62 10.73 -20.12 -0.14
CA TYR A 62 11.57 -20.07 1.06
C TYR A 62 11.28 -21.18 2.05
N TRP A 63 10.02 -21.57 2.18
CA TRP A 63 9.52 -22.48 3.20
C TRP A 63 8.58 -23.54 2.60
N GLN A 64 8.81 -24.78 2.97
CA GLN A 64 7.91 -25.90 2.71
C GLN A 64 7.22 -26.29 4.02
N THR A 65 5.90 -26.23 4.02
CA THR A 65 5.07 -26.67 5.15
C THR A 65 5.29 -28.16 5.41
N GLY A 66 5.47 -28.53 6.67
CA GLY A 66 5.58 -29.92 7.10
C GLY A 66 4.22 -30.57 7.36
N THR A 67 4.26 -31.74 7.96
CA THR A 67 3.07 -32.48 8.45
C THR A 67 2.61 -32.01 9.83
N ALA A 68 3.47 -31.23 10.52
CA ALA A 68 3.20 -30.58 11.81
C ALA A 68 3.83 -29.18 11.83
N TRP A 69 3.39 -28.35 12.74
CA TRP A 69 3.81 -26.95 12.87
C TRP A 69 5.34 -26.76 13.08
N ASN A 70 6.05 -27.80 13.54
CA ASN A 70 7.47 -27.75 13.93
C ASN A 70 8.42 -28.53 13.01
N ASN A 71 7.93 -29.11 11.92
CA ASN A 71 8.74 -29.97 11.05
C ASN A 71 8.74 -29.53 9.57
N GLY A 72 8.40 -28.28 9.29
CA GLY A 72 8.56 -27.71 7.96
C GLY A 72 10.04 -27.57 7.57
N THR A 73 10.30 -27.37 6.29
CA THR A 73 11.65 -27.37 5.70
C THR A 73 12.00 -26.01 5.13
N ALA A 74 13.19 -25.50 5.48
CA ALA A 74 13.77 -24.31 4.88
C ALA A 74 14.27 -24.62 3.46
N LEU A 75 13.60 -24.09 2.43
CA LEU A 75 14.00 -24.25 1.03
C LEU A 75 15.07 -23.22 0.62
N ASN A 76 15.05 -22.04 1.23
CA ASN A 76 16.08 -21.02 1.06
C ASN A 76 16.64 -20.61 2.42
N GLN A 77 17.64 -21.36 2.85
CA GLN A 77 18.27 -21.19 4.16
C GLN A 77 18.90 -19.79 4.33
N ALA A 78 19.44 -19.18 3.27
CA ALA A 78 20.06 -17.86 3.36
C ALA A 78 19.01 -16.78 3.70
N VAL A 79 17.85 -16.79 3.06
CA VAL A 79 16.77 -15.86 3.31
C VAL A 79 16.15 -16.07 4.69
N LEU A 80 15.86 -17.33 5.07
CA LEU A 80 15.25 -17.63 6.36
C LEU A 80 16.20 -17.32 7.52
N ARG A 81 17.50 -17.60 7.36
CA ARG A 81 18.51 -17.21 8.33
C ARG A 81 18.61 -15.68 8.48
N ALA A 82 18.56 -14.92 7.38
CA ALA A 82 18.52 -13.47 7.43
C ALA A 82 17.24 -12.96 8.13
N ASN A 83 16.10 -13.61 7.89
CA ASN A 83 14.82 -13.29 8.51
C ASN A 83 14.86 -13.45 10.05
N VAL A 84 15.37 -14.56 10.56
CA VAL A 84 15.49 -14.77 12.01
C VAL A 84 16.59 -13.89 12.62
N ARG A 85 17.75 -13.73 11.97
CA ARG A 85 18.81 -12.82 12.44
C ARG A 85 18.37 -11.38 12.55
N PHE A 86 17.49 -10.93 11.66
CA PHE A 86 16.91 -9.59 11.79
C PHE A 86 16.14 -9.46 13.11
N CYS A 87 15.35 -10.46 13.48
CA CYS A 87 14.63 -10.49 14.75
C CYS A 87 15.59 -10.55 15.95
N GLU A 88 16.61 -11.43 15.90
CA GLU A 88 17.62 -11.56 16.94
C GLU A 88 18.30 -10.20 17.21
N THR A 89 18.80 -9.55 16.14
CA THR A 89 19.46 -8.24 16.24
C THR A 89 18.52 -7.16 16.79
N ARG A 90 17.29 -7.09 16.24
CA ARG A 90 16.30 -6.08 16.63
C ARG A 90 15.86 -6.23 18.08
N THR A 91 15.68 -7.46 18.56
CA THR A 91 15.24 -7.72 19.92
C THR A 91 16.36 -7.58 20.94
N ALA A 92 17.60 -7.89 20.56
CA ALA A 92 18.78 -7.70 21.42
C ALA A 92 19.17 -6.22 21.59
N SER A 93 18.95 -5.38 20.58
CA SER A 93 19.33 -3.96 20.60
C SER A 93 18.20 -3.02 21.00
N ARG A 94 16.97 -3.50 21.20
CA ARG A 94 15.83 -2.64 21.56
C ARG A 94 16.04 -1.97 22.92
N THR A 95 15.65 -0.72 23.00
CA THR A 95 15.59 0.02 24.27
C THR A 95 14.35 -0.36 25.08
N ALA A 96 14.36 -0.02 26.38
CA ALA A 96 13.16 -0.19 27.23
C ALA A 96 11.95 0.58 26.68
N ALA A 97 12.16 1.80 26.17
CA ALA A 97 11.10 2.61 25.57
C ALA A 97 10.51 1.96 24.30
N GLU A 98 11.34 1.39 23.43
CA GLU A 98 10.87 0.63 22.26
C GLU A 98 10.10 -0.62 22.66
N GLY A 99 10.53 -1.30 23.73
CA GLY A 99 9.82 -2.43 24.30
C GLY A 99 8.45 -2.04 24.87
N ALA A 100 8.39 -0.98 25.63
CA ALA A 100 7.15 -0.43 26.18
C ALA A 100 6.17 -0.02 25.05
N ARG A 101 6.66 0.68 24.03
CA ARG A 101 5.88 1.03 22.85
C ARG A 101 5.36 -0.23 22.12
N ALA A 102 6.20 -1.24 21.96
CA ALA A 102 5.82 -2.49 21.32
C ALA A 102 4.70 -3.22 22.10
N PHE A 103 4.71 -3.17 23.43
CA PHE A 103 3.61 -3.69 24.26
C PHE A 103 2.32 -2.91 24.01
N VAL A 104 2.36 -1.57 24.08
CA VAL A 104 1.17 -0.73 23.87
C VAL A 104 0.54 -1.01 22.52
N VAL A 105 1.33 -1.01 21.45
CA VAL A 105 0.85 -1.29 20.07
C VAL A 105 0.33 -2.72 19.92
N ASP A 106 0.91 -3.68 20.64
CA ASP A 106 0.45 -5.06 20.65
C ASP A 106 -0.93 -5.20 21.28
N ARG A 107 -1.15 -4.51 22.41
CA ARG A 107 -2.34 -4.70 23.23
C ARG A 107 -3.48 -3.74 22.90
N GLN A 108 -3.19 -2.56 22.35
CA GLN A 108 -4.24 -1.68 21.83
C GLN A 108 -4.96 -2.32 20.63
N HIS A 109 -6.22 -2.05 20.51
CA HIS A 109 -6.96 -2.39 19.30
C HIS A 109 -6.34 -1.69 18.07
N GLN A 110 -6.00 -2.44 17.01
CA GLN A 110 -5.22 -1.94 15.88
C GLN A 110 -5.88 -0.75 15.17
N SER A 111 -7.21 -0.72 15.06
CA SER A 111 -7.90 0.43 14.47
C SER A 111 -7.77 1.68 15.33
N TYR A 112 -7.72 1.56 16.69
CA TYR A 112 -7.46 2.69 17.56
C TYR A 112 -6.05 3.24 17.39
N ALA A 113 -5.05 2.37 17.33
CA ALA A 113 -3.66 2.77 17.17
C ALA A 113 -3.44 3.53 15.85
N VAL A 114 -4.09 3.11 14.76
CA VAL A 114 -3.98 3.75 13.43
C VAL A 114 -4.58 5.15 13.37
N ILE A 115 -5.52 5.52 14.26
CA ILE A 115 -6.08 6.88 14.32
C ILE A 115 -4.97 7.94 14.46
N ALA A 116 -3.83 7.60 15.04
CA ALA A 116 -2.67 8.50 15.12
C ALA A 116 -2.22 9.05 13.76
N GLY A 117 -2.44 8.31 12.66
CA GLY A 117 -2.15 8.75 11.28
C GLY A 117 -3.02 9.90 10.78
N LEU A 118 -4.15 10.19 11.44
CA LEU A 118 -4.94 11.40 11.18
C LEU A 118 -4.19 12.68 11.64
N GLY A 119 -3.09 12.53 12.39
CA GLY A 119 -2.24 13.63 12.82
C GLY A 119 -3.02 14.70 13.57
N PRO A 120 -3.09 15.95 13.04
CA PRO A 120 -3.77 17.07 13.70
C PRO A 120 -5.25 16.83 14.07
N TRP A 121 -5.91 15.89 13.42
CA TRP A 121 -7.32 15.57 13.69
C TRP A 121 -7.52 14.32 14.58
N ALA A 122 -6.43 13.65 14.96
CA ALA A 122 -6.53 12.37 15.68
C ALA A 122 -7.26 12.46 17.02
N ALA A 123 -6.99 13.50 17.83
CA ALA A 123 -7.64 13.71 19.12
C ALA A 123 -9.13 14.02 18.95
N ALA A 124 -9.47 14.94 18.06
CA ALA A 124 -10.85 15.29 17.75
C ALA A 124 -11.64 14.10 17.18
N TYR A 125 -10.99 13.29 16.31
CA TYR A 125 -11.60 12.06 15.79
C TYR A 125 -11.96 11.10 16.93
N ARG A 126 -11.01 10.81 17.84
CA ARG A 126 -11.28 9.90 18.98
C ARG A 126 -12.47 10.35 19.81
N THR A 127 -12.57 11.65 20.09
CA THR A 127 -13.70 12.23 20.81
C THR A 127 -15.01 12.06 20.04
N ALA A 128 -15.06 12.49 18.78
CA ALA A 128 -16.26 12.45 17.95
C ALA A 128 -16.71 11.03 17.61
N ALA A 129 -15.77 10.09 17.44
CA ALA A 129 -16.04 8.69 17.18
C ALA A 129 -16.30 7.87 18.45
N LEU A 130 -16.15 8.43 19.65
CA LEU A 130 -16.20 7.71 20.92
C LEU A 130 -15.21 6.53 20.95
N ALA A 131 -14.02 6.73 20.36
CA ALA A 131 -12.95 5.73 20.30
C ALA A 131 -12.07 5.81 21.53
N VAL A 132 -11.97 4.73 22.29
CA VAL A 132 -11.20 4.67 23.54
C VAL A 132 -10.32 3.41 23.60
N THR A 133 -9.35 3.43 24.52
CA THR A 133 -8.50 2.29 24.86
C THR A 133 -8.17 2.32 26.36
N GLY A 134 -8.10 1.16 26.96
CA GLY A 134 -7.58 0.99 28.31
C GLY A 134 -6.06 0.78 28.35
N ILE A 135 -5.40 0.67 27.17
CA ILE A 135 -3.97 0.41 27.06
C ILE A 135 -3.26 1.72 26.72
N THR A 136 -2.80 2.46 27.71
CA THR A 136 -2.12 3.75 27.52
C THR A 136 -0.63 3.68 27.77
N GLU A 137 -0.18 2.68 28.54
CA GLU A 137 1.23 2.47 28.90
C GLU A 137 1.55 0.99 29.07
N ALA A 138 2.83 0.67 29.09
CA ALA A 138 3.30 -0.69 29.39
C ALA A 138 3.45 -0.84 30.91
N PRO A 139 3.05 -1.99 31.50
CA PRO A 139 3.32 -2.28 32.90
C PRO A 139 4.84 -2.41 33.14
N ALA A 140 5.28 -2.10 34.38
CA ALA A 140 6.69 -2.17 34.74
C ALA A 140 7.28 -3.60 34.63
N THR A 141 6.46 -4.61 34.88
CA THR A 141 6.83 -6.04 34.85
C THR A 141 5.89 -6.84 33.96
N THR A 142 6.19 -8.13 33.80
CA THR A 142 5.26 -9.08 33.13
C THR A 142 3.94 -9.12 33.89
N PRO A 143 2.78 -8.87 33.22
CA PRO A 143 1.47 -8.96 33.85
C PRO A 143 1.19 -10.35 34.44
N ALA A 144 0.39 -10.42 35.50
CA ALA A 144 0.01 -11.69 36.12
C ALA A 144 -0.85 -12.58 35.19
N THR A 145 -1.61 -11.95 34.28
CA THR A 145 -2.47 -12.63 33.30
C THR A 145 -2.26 -12.05 31.90
N THR A 146 -2.87 -12.65 30.90
CA THR A 146 -2.98 -12.04 29.55
C THR A 146 -3.70 -10.68 29.65
N VAL A 147 -3.25 -9.72 28.84
CA VAL A 147 -3.84 -8.37 28.77
C VAL A 147 -4.62 -8.25 27.47
N SER A 148 -5.81 -7.70 27.54
CA SER A 148 -6.64 -7.32 26.37
C SER A 148 -7.05 -5.86 26.49
N ASP A 149 -7.30 -5.20 25.37
CA ASP A 149 -7.83 -3.83 25.36
C ASP A 149 -9.25 -3.79 25.94
N PHE A 150 -9.58 -2.71 26.62
CA PHE A 150 -10.87 -2.53 27.27
C PHE A 150 -11.35 -1.07 27.22
N VAL A 151 -12.64 -0.88 27.43
CA VAL A 151 -13.22 0.46 27.59
C VAL A 151 -12.96 0.92 29.02
N PRO A 152 -12.20 2.03 29.24
CA PRO A 152 -11.89 2.51 30.59
C PRO A 152 -13.13 2.89 31.40
N ALA A 153 -13.08 2.69 32.69
CA ALA A 153 -14.11 3.22 33.60
C ALA A 153 -14.16 4.75 33.47
N GLY A 154 -15.39 5.31 33.38
CA GLY A 154 -15.59 6.75 33.19
C GLY A 154 -15.50 7.22 31.73
N ALA A 155 -15.27 6.35 30.76
CA ALA A 155 -15.40 6.70 29.34
C ALA A 155 -16.82 7.18 29.02
N PRO A 156 -17.01 8.12 28.08
CA PRO A 156 -18.34 8.57 27.66
C PRO A 156 -19.26 7.40 27.29
N ALA A 157 -20.55 7.52 27.56
CA ALA A 157 -21.53 6.49 27.24
C ALA A 157 -21.49 6.16 25.74
N GLY A 158 -21.52 4.87 25.40
CA GLY A 158 -21.43 4.38 24.01
C GLY A 158 -20.01 4.30 23.45
N SER A 159 -18.97 4.62 24.25
CA SER A 159 -17.58 4.46 23.82
C SER A 159 -17.23 2.99 23.54
N THR A 160 -16.37 2.77 22.55
CA THR A 160 -15.89 1.44 22.16
C THR A 160 -14.39 1.45 21.88
N ASN A 161 -13.77 0.29 22.00
CA ASN A 161 -12.41 0.10 21.48
C ASN A 161 -12.40 0.14 19.95
N GLY A 162 -11.23 0.33 19.38
CA GLY A 162 -11.05 0.28 17.93
C GLY A 162 -11.28 1.61 17.23
N ALA A 163 -11.97 1.61 16.11
CA ALA A 163 -12.22 2.82 15.32
C ALA A 163 -13.22 3.78 15.99
N GLY A 164 -13.95 3.31 17.00
CA GLY A 164 -15.00 4.03 17.71
C GLY A 164 -16.36 3.34 17.61
N SER A 165 -17.40 4.06 18.03
CA SER A 165 -18.78 3.58 18.05
C SER A 165 -19.47 3.79 16.70
N PRO A 166 -20.14 2.77 16.13
CA PRO A 166 -20.96 2.91 14.93
C PRO A 166 -22.14 3.87 15.09
N THR A 167 -22.55 4.14 16.33
CA THR A 167 -23.66 5.06 16.66
C THR A 167 -23.16 6.48 16.97
N SER A 168 -21.85 6.72 16.90
CA SER A 168 -21.27 8.05 17.08
C SER A 168 -21.55 8.98 15.91
N SER A 169 -21.21 10.27 16.06
CA SER A 169 -21.29 11.25 14.96
C SER A 169 -20.40 10.89 13.77
N LEU A 170 -19.42 9.98 13.92
CA LEU A 170 -18.55 9.47 12.86
C LEU A 170 -18.82 7.99 12.53
N GLY A 171 -20.03 7.52 12.80
CA GLY A 171 -20.43 6.12 12.70
C GLY A 171 -20.27 5.50 11.31
N GLN A 172 -20.38 6.28 10.22
CA GLN A 172 -20.17 5.75 8.86
C GLN A 172 -18.70 5.39 8.61
N ILE A 173 -17.77 6.21 9.10
CA ILE A 173 -16.33 5.94 9.02
C ILE A 173 -15.99 4.72 9.86
N VAL A 174 -16.51 4.65 11.09
CA VAL A 174 -16.33 3.51 11.99
C VAL A 174 -16.85 2.22 11.34
N THR A 175 -18.05 2.27 10.75
CA THR A 175 -18.66 1.13 10.07
C THR A 175 -17.82 0.69 8.86
N LEU A 176 -17.26 1.62 8.07
CA LEU A 176 -16.36 1.28 6.97
C LEU A 176 -15.12 0.52 7.46
N VAL A 177 -14.46 1.01 8.52
CA VAL A 177 -13.30 0.35 9.12
C VAL A 177 -13.66 -1.06 9.62
N ASN A 178 -14.79 -1.20 10.30
CA ASN A 178 -15.26 -2.48 10.82
C ASN A 178 -15.64 -3.45 9.69
N THR A 179 -16.24 -2.96 8.61
CA THR A 179 -16.57 -3.78 7.42
C THR A 179 -15.31 -4.31 6.74
N VAL A 180 -14.31 -3.46 6.51
CA VAL A 180 -13.03 -3.89 5.89
C VAL A 180 -12.26 -4.85 6.80
N ARG A 181 -12.42 -4.76 8.11
CA ARG A 181 -11.86 -5.69 9.11
C ARG A 181 -12.80 -6.85 9.49
N GLY A 182 -13.87 -7.04 8.73
CA GLY A 182 -14.92 -8.01 9.03
C GLY A 182 -14.56 -9.48 8.77
N ASN A 183 -15.59 -10.28 8.55
CA ASN A 183 -15.56 -11.74 8.60
C ASN A 183 -14.51 -12.41 7.68
N TRP A 184 -14.24 -11.83 6.50
CA TRP A 184 -13.33 -12.39 5.50
C TRP A 184 -11.89 -11.92 5.66
N SER A 185 -11.60 -11.10 6.67
CA SER A 185 -10.33 -10.38 6.80
C SER A 185 -9.32 -11.04 7.72
N SER A 186 -9.57 -12.29 8.13
CA SER A 186 -8.68 -13.05 8.99
C SER A 186 -7.39 -13.48 8.29
N SER A 187 -6.27 -13.45 9.00
CA SER A 187 -5.00 -14.05 8.57
C SER A 187 -4.87 -15.53 8.94
N ASN A 188 -5.82 -16.07 9.73
CA ASN A 188 -5.71 -17.42 10.28
C ASN A 188 -5.73 -18.53 9.22
N PRO A 189 -6.54 -18.47 8.14
CA PRO A 189 -6.48 -19.48 7.10
C PRO A 189 -5.06 -19.67 6.54
N SER A 190 -4.38 -18.56 6.21
CA SER A 190 -3.00 -18.62 5.73
C SER A 190 -2.01 -19.07 6.80
N LYS A 191 -2.22 -18.74 8.09
CA LYS A 191 -1.40 -19.27 9.19
C LYS A 191 -1.47 -20.80 9.28
N PHE A 192 -2.68 -21.32 9.22
CA PHE A 192 -2.91 -22.78 9.30
C PHE A 192 -2.41 -23.51 8.05
N ALA A 193 -2.50 -22.88 6.88
CA ALA A 193 -1.98 -23.45 5.64
C ALA A 193 -0.44 -23.49 5.59
N VAL A 194 0.24 -22.45 6.07
CA VAL A 194 1.69 -22.29 5.92
C VAL A 194 2.49 -22.86 7.10
N GLN A 195 1.94 -22.82 8.31
CA GLN A 195 2.56 -23.37 9.52
C GLN A 195 4.03 -22.90 9.74
N TYR A 196 4.38 -21.67 9.31
CA TYR A 196 5.70 -21.10 9.60
C TYR A 196 5.75 -20.64 11.06
N PRO A 197 6.71 -21.16 11.88
CA PRO A 197 6.73 -20.88 13.30
C PRO A 197 7.05 -19.41 13.61
N ARG A 198 6.68 -18.95 14.79
CA ARG A 198 7.10 -17.63 15.28
C ARG A 198 8.60 -17.58 15.55
N PRO A 199 9.27 -16.42 15.37
CA PRO A 199 10.72 -16.32 15.47
C PRO A 199 11.28 -16.71 16.84
N TRP A 200 10.53 -16.50 17.92
CA TRP A 200 10.95 -16.89 19.27
C TRP A 200 10.85 -18.41 19.55
N ARG A 201 10.29 -19.21 18.61
CA ARG A 201 10.26 -20.67 18.66
C ARG A 201 11.34 -21.33 17.79
N MET A 202 12.15 -20.54 17.08
CA MET A 202 13.11 -21.07 16.11
C MET A 202 14.54 -20.72 16.46
N THR A 203 15.44 -21.62 16.09
CA THR A 203 16.87 -21.31 15.95
C THR A 203 17.09 -20.32 14.80
N THR A 204 18.29 -19.74 14.72
CA THR A 204 18.68 -18.89 13.57
C THR A 204 18.49 -19.59 12.22
N ASP A 205 18.50 -20.92 12.20
CA ASP A 205 18.33 -21.74 10.99
C ASP A 205 16.86 -22.11 10.70
N SER A 206 15.92 -21.45 11.36
CA SER A 206 14.47 -21.68 11.22
C SER A 206 14.04 -23.12 11.60
N THR A 207 14.79 -23.77 12.49
CA THR A 207 14.45 -25.08 13.03
C THR A 207 13.85 -24.93 14.41
N VAL A 208 12.76 -25.64 14.69
CA VAL A 208 12.16 -25.68 16.03
C VAL A 208 12.89 -26.73 16.86
N VAL A 209 13.48 -26.32 17.98
CA VAL A 209 14.11 -27.20 18.96
C VAL A 209 13.51 -26.90 20.33
N ASP A 210 12.65 -27.79 20.81
CA ASP A 210 12.10 -27.71 22.16
C ASP A 210 13.17 -28.20 23.15
N THR A 211 13.42 -27.41 24.21
CA THR A 211 14.41 -27.75 25.24
C THR A 211 13.87 -28.73 26.28
N GLY A 212 12.56 -29.02 26.28
CA GLY A 212 11.85 -29.75 27.31
C GLY A 212 11.65 -28.99 28.62
N ALA A 213 12.16 -27.74 28.73
CA ALA A 213 11.95 -26.85 29.87
C ALA A 213 10.70 -26.00 29.70
N VAL A 214 10.18 -25.51 30.81
CA VAL A 214 9.14 -24.48 30.88
C VAL A 214 9.69 -23.27 31.60
N ASP A 215 9.24 -22.09 31.22
CA ASP A 215 9.60 -20.85 31.92
C ASP A 215 8.77 -20.66 33.21
N GLU A 216 9.06 -19.59 33.97
CA GLU A 216 8.37 -19.23 35.21
C GLU A 216 6.87 -18.99 35.04
N PHE A 217 6.38 -18.84 33.81
CA PHE A 217 4.99 -18.63 33.46
C PHE A 217 4.30 -19.89 32.90
N GLY A 218 5.02 -21.02 32.82
CA GLY A 218 4.50 -22.30 32.32
C GLY A 218 4.51 -22.44 30.79
N TYR A 219 5.25 -21.60 30.05
CA TYR A 219 5.38 -21.70 28.60
C TYR A 219 6.58 -22.55 28.19
N PRO A 220 6.47 -23.39 27.14
CA PRO A 220 7.60 -24.14 26.60
C PRO A 220 8.75 -23.24 26.18
N VAL A 221 9.98 -23.64 26.50
CA VAL A 221 11.21 -22.95 26.13
C VAL A 221 11.84 -23.60 24.91
N TYR A 222 12.08 -22.79 23.88
CA TYR A 222 12.70 -23.22 22.63
C TYR A 222 14.13 -22.66 22.50
N GLN A 223 14.98 -23.35 21.73
CA GLN A 223 16.28 -22.80 21.34
C GLN A 223 16.08 -21.61 20.39
N SER A 224 16.08 -20.41 20.94
CA SER A 224 15.96 -19.16 20.17
C SER A 224 16.82 -18.07 20.80
N LYS A 225 17.37 -17.20 19.94
CA LYS A 225 18.03 -15.96 20.36
C LYS A 225 17.12 -14.73 20.27
N VAL A 226 15.89 -14.93 19.80
CA VAL A 226 14.89 -13.86 19.73
C VAL A 226 14.27 -13.66 21.11
N VAL A 227 14.38 -12.43 21.62
CA VAL A 227 13.91 -12.09 22.96
C VAL A 227 12.56 -11.39 22.88
N VAL A 228 11.51 -12.04 23.35
CA VAL A 228 10.17 -11.43 23.46
C VAL A 228 10.19 -10.30 24.50
N VAL A 229 9.47 -9.21 24.28
CA VAL A 229 9.27 -8.14 25.27
C VAL A 229 8.73 -8.74 26.57
N PRO A 230 9.34 -8.48 27.75
CA PRO A 230 8.92 -9.12 29.01
C PRO A 230 7.43 -8.99 29.29
N GLN A 231 6.85 -7.82 29.06
CA GLN A 231 5.43 -7.56 29.26
C GLN A 231 4.50 -8.39 28.34
N LEU A 232 5.05 -8.98 27.26
CA LEU A 232 4.31 -9.82 26.30
C LEU A 232 4.53 -11.34 26.53
N LEU A 233 5.30 -11.76 27.52
CA LEU A 233 5.60 -13.18 27.71
C LEU A 233 4.35 -14.04 27.89
N ARG A 234 3.31 -13.54 28.56
CA ARG A 234 2.02 -14.23 28.68
C ARG A 234 1.09 -14.10 27.48
N GLN A 235 1.50 -13.35 26.44
CA GLN A 235 0.76 -13.24 25.18
C GLN A 235 1.21 -14.29 24.14
N ARG A 236 2.19 -15.14 24.49
CA ARG A 236 2.61 -16.27 23.67
C ARG A 236 1.52 -17.37 23.67
N GLY A 237 1.27 -17.98 22.51
CA GLY A 237 0.31 -19.08 22.42
C GLY A 237 0.84 -20.36 23.06
N LEU A 238 -0.02 -21.11 23.76
CA LEU A 238 0.28 -22.43 24.29
C LEU A 238 0.00 -23.56 23.28
N THR A 239 -0.74 -23.27 22.22
CA THR A 239 -1.04 -24.17 21.09
C THR A 239 -0.28 -23.71 19.84
N PRO A 240 0.98 -24.12 19.65
CA PRO A 240 1.81 -23.62 18.56
C PRO A 240 1.24 -23.85 17.15
N ALA A 241 0.47 -24.92 16.95
CA ALA A 241 -0.20 -25.22 15.68
C ALA A 241 -1.20 -24.13 15.26
N ASP A 242 -1.84 -23.46 16.23
CA ASP A 242 -2.80 -22.38 16.00
C ASP A 242 -2.14 -20.98 16.01
N ASP A 243 -0.86 -20.93 16.38
CA ASP A 243 -0.12 -19.67 16.61
C ASP A 243 1.10 -19.53 15.69
N GLY A 244 0.90 -19.74 14.39
CA GLY A 244 1.93 -19.52 13.37
C GLY A 244 2.38 -18.06 13.27
N GLY A 245 3.62 -17.84 12.79
CA GLY A 245 4.17 -16.50 12.54
C GLY A 245 3.56 -15.86 11.29
N PHE A 246 3.58 -16.58 10.19
CA PHE A 246 3.22 -16.11 8.85
C PHE A 246 1.73 -16.37 8.50
N PRO A 247 1.00 -15.35 8.02
CA PRO A 247 1.29 -13.93 8.03
C PRO A 247 1.00 -13.29 9.40
N SER A 248 1.55 -12.09 9.67
CA SER A 248 1.26 -11.35 10.89
C SER A 248 -0.19 -10.83 10.92
N GLY A 249 -0.98 -11.33 11.88
CA GLY A 249 -2.37 -10.89 12.06
C GLY A 249 -2.51 -9.44 12.50
N HIS A 250 -1.64 -8.96 13.39
CA HIS A 250 -1.62 -7.56 13.79
C HIS A 250 -1.27 -6.63 12.61
N THR A 251 -0.28 -6.99 11.81
CA THR A 251 0.06 -6.22 10.61
C THR A 251 -1.11 -6.18 9.62
N ASN A 252 -1.74 -7.33 9.36
CA ASN A 252 -2.93 -7.39 8.51
C ASN A 252 -4.02 -6.43 9.04
N ALA A 253 -4.34 -6.48 10.33
CA ALA A 253 -5.35 -5.64 10.94
C ALA A 253 -5.00 -4.14 10.94
N LEU A 254 -3.72 -3.78 11.14
CA LEU A 254 -3.24 -2.40 11.06
C LEU A 254 -3.40 -1.83 9.65
N PHE A 255 -2.98 -2.59 8.62
CA PHE A 255 -3.10 -2.12 7.23
C PHE A 255 -4.54 -2.10 6.72
N LEU A 256 -5.40 -3.04 7.14
CA LEU A 256 -6.84 -2.98 6.84
C LEU A 256 -7.47 -1.70 7.41
N ALA A 257 -7.18 -1.37 8.67
CA ALA A 257 -7.67 -0.15 9.28
C ALA A 257 -7.10 1.10 8.59
N ALA A 258 -5.80 1.13 8.33
CA ALA A 258 -5.15 2.27 7.68
C ALA A 258 -5.70 2.54 6.28
N LEU A 259 -5.92 1.50 5.46
CA LEU A 259 -6.47 1.62 4.12
C LEU A 259 -7.94 2.07 4.14
N SER A 260 -8.71 1.63 5.14
CA SER A 260 -10.08 2.09 5.34
C SER A 260 -10.14 3.57 5.72
N PHE A 261 -9.30 3.98 6.68
CA PHE A 261 -9.17 5.40 7.04
C PHE A 261 -8.64 6.23 5.87
N ALA A 262 -7.64 5.74 5.11
CA ALA A 262 -7.09 6.43 3.94
C ALA A 262 -8.11 6.59 2.82
N TYR A 263 -9.05 5.64 2.68
CA TYR A 263 -10.18 5.79 1.77
C TYR A 263 -11.13 6.91 2.22
N ALA A 264 -11.46 6.97 3.50
CA ALA A 264 -12.33 8.01 4.06
C ALA A 264 -11.62 9.39 4.14
N PHE A 265 -10.34 9.41 4.50
CA PHE A 265 -9.50 10.60 4.67
C PHE A 265 -8.32 10.62 3.68
N PRO A 266 -8.56 10.79 2.36
CA PRO A 266 -7.49 10.79 1.37
C PRO A 266 -6.49 11.94 1.55
N GLU A 267 -6.84 12.97 2.29
CA GLU A 267 -5.98 14.07 2.71
C GLU A 267 -4.83 13.61 3.62
N ARG A 268 -5.02 12.47 4.31
CA ARG A 268 -4.05 11.83 5.22
C ARG A 268 -3.57 10.47 4.71
N TYR A 269 -3.68 10.22 3.42
CA TYR A 269 -3.43 8.91 2.82
C TYR A 269 -2.03 8.36 3.14
N GLN A 270 -1.00 9.18 2.92
CA GLN A 270 0.39 8.77 3.10
C GLN A 270 0.77 8.66 4.58
N GLU A 271 0.23 9.51 5.43
CA GLU A 271 0.46 9.51 6.87
C GLU A 271 -0.18 8.28 7.54
N LEU A 272 -1.38 7.90 7.12
CA LEU A 272 -2.05 6.68 7.59
C LEU A 272 -1.27 5.42 7.18
N LEU A 273 -0.75 5.37 5.96
CA LEU A 273 0.14 4.29 5.53
C LEU A 273 1.44 4.27 6.34
N THR A 274 2.05 5.45 6.57
CA THR A 274 3.29 5.55 7.39
C THR A 274 3.04 5.01 8.79
N THR A 275 1.92 5.39 9.39
CA THR A 275 1.50 4.90 10.71
C THR A 275 1.38 3.37 10.71
N ALA A 276 0.74 2.78 9.69
CA ALA A 276 0.61 1.32 9.61
C ALA A 276 1.97 0.62 9.51
N PHE A 277 2.90 1.14 8.70
CA PHE A 277 4.26 0.60 8.60
C PHE A 277 5.02 0.71 9.93
N ASP A 278 4.88 1.84 10.61
CA ASP A 278 5.58 2.10 11.87
C ASP A 278 5.04 1.22 13.02
N LEU A 279 3.73 1.06 13.10
CA LEU A 279 3.09 0.18 14.07
C LEU A 279 3.37 -1.30 13.77
N ALA A 280 3.38 -1.70 12.50
CA ALA A 280 3.69 -3.07 12.08
C ALA A 280 5.13 -3.47 12.40
N ASP A 281 6.09 -2.56 12.29
CA ASP A 281 7.51 -2.79 12.63
C ASP A 281 7.69 -3.13 14.12
N THR A 282 6.81 -2.63 15.00
CA THR A 282 6.83 -2.96 16.43
C THR A 282 6.60 -4.44 16.69
N ARG A 283 6.01 -5.20 15.74
CA ARG A 283 5.80 -6.64 15.86
C ARG A 283 7.13 -7.41 15.86
N ILE A 284 8.13 -6.90 15.10
CA ILE A 284 9.50 -7.43 15.08
C ILE A 284 10.22 -7.00 16.36
N THR A 285 10.10 -5.73 16.73
CA THR A 285 10.66 -5.19 17.99
C THR A 285 10.13 -5.96 19.21
N ALA A 286 8.87 -6.38 19.19
CA ALA A 286 8.27 -7.20 20.24
C ALA A 286 8.85 -8.61 20.33
N GLY A 287 9.52 -9.10 19.31
CA GLY A 287 9.98 -10.50 19.18
C GLY A 287 8.86 -11.46 18.79
N MET A 288 7.69 -10.95 18.40
CA MET A 288 6.49 -11.75 18.13
C MET A 288 6.35 -12.18 16.67
N HIS A 289 6.94 -11.44 15.74
CA HIS A 289 6.88 -11.69 14.29
C HIS A 289 8.20 -11.38 13.60
N SER A 290 8.40 -11.96 12.43
CA SER A 290 9.56 -11.74 11.57
C SER A 290 9.25 -10.77 10.41
N PRO A 291 10.26 -10.25 9.69
CA PRO A 291 10.06 -9.50 8.45
C PRO A 291 9.14 -10.17 7.44
N LEU A 292 9.28 -11.47 7.20
CA LEU A 292 8.41 -12.23 6.28
C LEU A 292 6.96 -12.18 6.73
N ASP A 293 6.70 -12.30 8.04
CA ASP A 293 5.34 -12.26 8.59
C ASP A 293 4.72 -10.87 8.41
N VAL A 294 5.51 -9.81 8.61
CA VAL A 294 5.04 -8.42 8.49
C VAL A 294 4.77 -8.07 7.02
N VAL A 295 5.67 -8.42 6.09
CA VAL A 295 5.46 -8.18 4.65
C VAL A 295 4.21 -8.90 4.16
N SER A 296 4.02 -10.16 4.53
CA SER A 296 2.85 -10.95 4.09
C SER A 296 1.54 -10.44 4.71
N GLY A 297 1.57 -9.98 5.97
CA GLY A 297 0.40 -9.32 6.58
C GLY A 297 -0.03 -8.06 5.81
N ARG A 298 0.92 -7.25 5.33
CA ARG A 298 0.66 -6.10 4.45
C ARG A 298 0.09 -6.53 3.09
N ILE A 299 0.67 -7.56 2.46
CA ILE A 299 0.18 -8.08 1.17
C ILE A 299 -1.28 -8.50 1.29
N LEU A 300 -1.59 -9.32 2.29
CA LEU A 300 -2.95 -9.81 2.55
C LEU A 300 -3.93 -8.66 2.79
N ALA A 301 -3.58 -7.72 3.66
CA ALA A 301 -4.42 -6.56 3.96
C ALA A 301 -4.70 -5.69 2.72
N THR A 302 -3.70 -5.50 1.86
CA THR A 302 -3.85 -4.70 0.63
C THR A 302 -4.86 -5.35 -0.31
N ALA A 303 -4.78 -6.66 -0.51
CA ALA A 303 -5.71 -7.41 -1.36
C ALA A 303 -7.13 -7.45 -0.76
N LEU A 304 -7.25 -7.71 0.54
CA LEU A 304 -8.54 -7.74 1.25
C LEU A 304 -9.23 -6.37 1.25
N ALA A 305 -8.49 -5.29 1.54
CA ALA A 305 -9.04 -3.95 1.48
C ALA A 305 -9.54 -3.60 0.07
N ALA A 306 -8.77 -3.94 -0.97
CA ALA A 306 -9.19 -3.74 -2.35
C ALA A 306 -10.46 -4.54 -2.67
N ALA A 307 -10.53 -5.81 -2.28
CA ALA A 307 -11.69 -6.65 -2.55
C ALA A 307 -12.97 -6.11 -1.88
N ILE A 308 -12.90 -5.80 -0.58
CA ILE A 308 -14.05 -5.33 0.18
C ILE A 308 -14.49 -3.93 -0.27
N LEU A 309 -13.54 -3.05 -0.61
CA LEU A 309 -13.85 -1.73 -1.15
C LEU A 309 -14.41 -1.79 -2.59
N ASN A 310 -14.12 -2.84 -3.37
CA ASN A 310 -14.73 -3.06 -4.68
C ASN A 310 -16.12 -3.72 -4.61
N ASP A 311 -16.47 -4.33 -3.49
CA ASP A 311 -17.78 -4.99 -3.36
C ASP A 311 -18.90 -3.95 -3.54
N PRO A 312 -19.78 -4.13 -4.55
CA PRO A 312 -20.89 -3.21 -4.81
C PRO A 312 -21.81 -3.02 -3.61
N ALA A 313 -21.94 -4.02 -2.73
CA ALA A 313 -22.71 -3.92 -1.49
C ALA A 313 -22.22 -2.81 -0.56
N ASN A 314 -20.95 -2.44 -0.66
CA ASN A 314 -20.31 -1.41 0.18
C ASN A 314 -20.32 -0.01 -0.47
N ALA A 315 -20.87 0.16 -1.67
CA ALA A 315 -20.82 1.43 -2.41
C ALA A 315 -21.44 2.60 -1.63
N GLY A 316 -22.62 2.40 -1.05
CA GLY A 316 -23.30 3.41 -0.23
C GLY A 316 -22.51 3.77 1.03
N LEU A 317 -21.97 2.76 1.71
CA LEU A 317 -21.15 2.95 2.91
C LEU A 317 -19.85 3.73 2.61
N LYS A 318 -19.17 3.42 1.51
CA LYS A 318 -17.98 4.12 1.05
C LYS A 318 -18.24 5.61 0.82
N ALA A 319 -19.32 5.91 0.10
CA ALA A 319 -19.73 7.29 -0.19
C ALA A 319 -20.08 8.05 1.10
N ALA A 320 -20.86 7.44 1.98
CA ALA A 320 -21.26 8.03 3.26
C ALA A 320 -20.05 8.29 4.19
N ALA A 321 -19.13 7.34 4.29
CA ALA A 321 -17.91 7.49 5.10
C ALA A 321 -17.01 8.61 4.56
N ARG A 322 -16.82 8.72 3.23
CA ARG A 322 -16.07 9.81 2.62
C ARG A 322 -16.72 11.17 2.83
N ALA A 323 -18.04 11.28 2.66
CA ALA A 323 -18.78 12.52 2.89
C ALA A 323 -18.69 12.95 4.37
N GLN A 324 -18.84 12.01 5.29
CA GLN A 324 -18.73 12.27 6.73
C GLN A 324 -17.31 12.74 7.11
N ALA A 325 -16.27 12.13 6.55
CA ALA A 325 -14.88 12.52 6.76
C ALA A 325 -14.60 13.94 6.24
N ALA A 326 -15.10 14.29 5.05
CA ALA A 326 -14.96 15.64 4.50
C ALA A 326 -15.66 16.70 5.37
N ALA A 327 -16.88 16.40 5.84
CA ALA A 327 -17.61 17.28 6.75
C ALA A 327 -16.87 17.46 8.09
N PHE A 328 -16.32 16.36 8.64
CA PHE A 328 -15.54 16.41 9.88
C PHE A 328 -14.28 17.27 9.72
N LEU A 329 -13.51 17.11 8.64
CA LEU A 329 -12.31 17.93 8.40
C LEU A 329 -12.64 19.42 8.24
N THR A 330 -13.78 19.74 7.61
CA THR A 330 -14.23 21.13 7.41
C THR A 330 -14.68 21.77 8.72
N ALA A 331 -15.33 21.01 9.59
CA ALA A 331 -15.89 21.50 10.86
C ALA A 331 -14.87 21.52 12.02
N THR A 332 -13.71 20.89 11.86
CA THR A 332 -12.77 20.65 12.96
C THR A 332 -11.46 21.40 12.71
N SER A 333 -11.10 22.30 13.63
CA SER A 333 -9.78 22.93 13.60
C SER A 333 -8.69 21.89 13.89
N PRO A 334 -7.61 21.86 13.07
CA PRO A 334 -6.50 20.92 13.30
C PRO A 334 -5.67 21.35 14.52
N ASP A 335 -5.17 20.37 15.27
CA ASP A 335 -4.11 20.57 16.26
C ASP A 335 -2.81 20.98 15.53
N PRO A 336 -2.00 21.92 16.05
CA PRO A 336 -0.73 22.27 15.43
C PRO A 336 0.29 21.12 15.40
N ALA A 337 0.17 20.12 16.27
CA ALA A 337 1.08 19.00 16.34
C ALA A 337 0.76 17.93 15.28
N ASP A 338 1.73 17.63 14.41
CA ASP A 338 1.63 16.54 13.44
C ASP A 338 2.95 15.77 13.34
N GLY A 339 3.00 14.61 13.98
CA GLY A 339 4.17 13.72 13.97
C GLY A 339 4.50 13.12 12.60
N TYR A 340 3.59 13.22 11.63
CA TYR A 340 3.75 12.70 10.27
C TYR A 340 3.77 13.79 9.20
N ALA A 341 3.96 15.07 9.56
CA ALA A 341 3.97 16.19 8.61
C ALA A 341 5.11 16.12 7.59
N ASP A 342 6.27 15.57 7.97
CA ASP A 342 7.42 15.45 7.07
C ASP A 342 7.28 14.23 6.15
N ARG A 343 6.77 14.48 4.94
CA ARG A 343 6.61 13.44 3.93
C ARG A 343 7.94 12.77 3.53
N ALA A 344 9.06 13.50 3.51
CA ALA A 344 10.35 12.92 3.14
C ALA A 344 10.85 11.96 4.21
N ALA A 345 10.71 12.33 5.48
CA ALA A 345 10.98 11.45 6.62
C ALA A 345 10.06 10.21 6.59
N ASN A 346 8.76 10.39 6.31
CA ASN A 346 7.81 9.29 6.14
C ASN A 346 8.28 8.32 5.06
N ARG A 347 8.61 8.82 3.86
CA ARG A 347 9.11 7.97 2.76
C ARG A 347 10.38 7.23 3.14
N LYS A 348 11.33 7.93 3.77
CA LYS A 348 12.59 7.34 4.25
C LYS A 348 12.36 6.20 5.23
N SER A 349 11.39 6.33 6.12
CA SER A 349 11.06 5.29 7.11
C SER A 349 10.39 4.07 6.48
N ILE A 350 9.52 4.27 5.47
CA ILE A 350 8.78 3.19 4.79
C ILE A 350 9.69 2.37 3.86
N LEU A 351 10.60 3.02 3.15
CA LEU A 351 11.35 2.41 2.06
C LEU A 351 12.02 1.07 2.42
N PRO A 352 12.79 0.94 3.52
CA PRO A 352 13.37 -0.35 3.91
C PRO A 352 12.32 -1.38 4.35
N ARG A 353 11.16 -0.94 4.82
CA ARG A 353 10.08 -1.80 5.31
C ARG A 353 9.21 -2.39 4.19
N LEU A 354 9.36 -1.92 2.97
CA LEU A 354 8.67 -2.48 1.80
C LEU A 354 9.17 -3.88 1.48
N THR A 355 10.46 -4.15 1.69
CA THR A 355 11.12 -5.41 1.33
C THR A 355 11.90 -6.04 2.50
N TYR A 356 12.30 -5.28 3.52
CA TYR A 356 13.17 -5.74 4.61
C TYR A 356 14.39 -6.51 4.09
N ILE A 357 14.49 -7.77 4.46
CA ILE A 357 15.60 -8.68 4.15
C ILE A 357 15.41 -9.44 2.82
N LEU A 358 14.30 -9.22 2.12
CA LEU A 358 14.00 -9.99 0.91
C LEU A 358 15.05 -9.70 -0.18
N PRO A 359 15.71 -10.73 -0.74
CA PRO A 359 16.63 -10.53 -1.84
C PRO A 359 15.88 -10.38 -3.16
N ARG A 360 16.42 -9.54 -4.02
CA ARG A 360 15.97 -9.40 -5.40
C ARG A 360 16.78 -10.36 -6.29
N THR A 361 16.23 -11.51 -6.62
CA THR A 361 16.92 -12.58 -7.36
C THR A 361 16.22 -12.99 -8.65
N GLY A 362 14.96 -12.61 -8.84
CA GLY A 362 14.19 -12.93 -10.04
C GLY A 362 14.37 -11.92 -11.17
N PRO A 363 13.87 -12.23 -12.38
CA PRO A 363 13.97 -11.36 -13.55
C PRO A 363 13.12 -10.09 -13.39
N ASP A 364 13.54 -9.03 -14.09
CA ASP A 364 12.71 -7.84 -14.26
C ASP A 364 11.50 -8.15 -15.15
N LYS A 365 10.33 -7.76 -14.67
CA LYS A 365 9.09 -7.80 -15.45
C LYS A 365 8.15 -6.66 -15.01
N PRO A 366 7.38 -6.07 -15.93
CA PRO A 366 6.36 -5.10 -15.57
C PRO A 366 5.37 -5.67 -14.56
N LEU A 367 4.79 -4.81 -13.72
CA LEU A 367 3.68 -5.20 -12.86
C LEU A 367 2.42 -5.45 -13.71
N THR A 368 1.83 -6.63 -13.58
CA THR A 368 0.42 -6.83 -13.92
C THR A 368 -0.40 -6.37 -12.72
N VAL A 369 -1.03 -5.20 -12.84
CA VAL A 369 -1.80 -4.64 -11.73
C VAL A 369 -2.94 -5.60 -11.37
N PRO A 370 -3.07 -6.02 -10.10
CA PRO A 370 -4.16 -6.89 -9.67
C PRO A 370 -5.53 -6.32 -10.04
N LYS A 371 -6.50 -7.18 -10.37
CA LYS A 371 -7.88 -6.75 -10.59
C LYS A 371 -8.40 -6.04 -9.34
N GLY A 372 -9.04 -4.88 -9.52
CA GLY A 372 -9.65 -4.11 -8.43
C GLY A 372 -8.68 -3.28 -7.58
N ALA A 373 -7.35 -3.37 -7.79
CA ALA A 373 -6.38 -2.59 -7.00
C ALA A 373 -6.56 -1.07 -7.14
N GLU A 374 -7.13 -0.61 -8.24
CA GLU A 374 -7.39 0.80 -8.53
C GLU A 374 -8.34 1.49 -7.55
N VAL A 375 -9.18 0.75 -6.82
CA VAL A 375 -10.05 1.29 -5.77
C VAL A 375 -9.28 1.90 -4.62
N LEU A 376 -8.07 1.40 -4.36
CA LEU A 376 -7.20 1.91 -3.30
C LEU A 376 -6.75 3.37 -3.51
N LEU A 377 -6.86 3.88 -4.75
CA LEU A 377 -6.59 5.28 -5.10
C LEU A 377 -7.87 6.08 -5.45
N GLU A 378 -9.05 5.48 -5.33
CA GLU A 378 -10.31 6.06 -5.81
C GLU A 378 -10.58 7.44 -5.20
N THR A 379 -10.44 7.58 -3.89
CA THR A 379 -10.69 8.85 -3.19
C THR A 379 -9.46 9.76 -3.16
N ARG A 380 -8.24 9.19 -3.28
CA ARG A 380 -6.99 9.97 -3.31
C ARG A 380 -6.79 10.68 -4.66
N GLN A 381 -7.22 10.07 -5.74
CA GLN A 381 -7.12 10.59 -7.10
C GLN A 381 -8.48 10.47 -7.81
N PRO A 382 -9.53 11.18 -7.32
CA PRO A 382 -10.89 11.00 -7.80
C PRO A 382 -11.09 11.48 -9.24
N TYR A 383 -10.23 12.36 -9.73
CA TYR A 383 -10.24 12.89 -11.09
C TYR A 383 -9.59 11.93 -12.12
N LEU A 384 -8.94 10.86 -11.68
CA LEU A 384 -8.41 9.82 -12.56
C LEU A 384 -9.44 8.71 -12.77
N THR A 385 -9.56 8.24 -14.00
CA THR A 385 -10.34 7.03 -14.31
C THR A 385 -9.72 5.78 -13.65
N ALA A 386 -10.49 4.70 -13.54
CA ALA A 386 -9.98 3.42 -13.05
C ALA A 386 -8.74 2.95 -13.84
N ALA A 387 -8.77 3.08 -15.18
CA ALA A 387 -7.63 2.73 -16.04
C ALA A 387 -6.39 3.58 -15.74
N GLN A 388 -6.57 4.88 -15.51
CA GLN A 388 -5.48 5.79 -15.15
C GLN A 388 -4.90 5.48 -13.77
N ARG A 389 -5.74 5.19 -12.75
CA ARG A 389 -5.26 4.74 -11.44
C ARG A 389 -4.47 3.42 -11.54
N ARG A 390 -4.88 2.49 -12.41
CA ARG A 390 -4.10 1.28 -12.71
C ARG A 390 -2.75 1.62 -13.34
N ALA A 391 -2.68 2.59 -14.26
CA ALA A 391 -1.42 3.05 -14.84
C ALA A 391 -0.52 3.72 -13.79
N VAL A 392 -1.08 4.50 -12.84
CA VAL A 392 -0.34 5.03 -11.68
C VAL A 392 0.25 3.88 -10.86
N LEU A 393 -0.54 2.89 -10.46
CA LEU A 393 -0.07 1.72 -9.68
C LEU A 393 1.05 0.98 -10.42
N ARG A 394 0.93 0.79 -11.75
CA ARG A 394 1.95 0.12 -12.56
C ARG A 394 3.25 0.92 -12.59
N SER A 395 3.16 2.21 -12.87
CA SER A 395 4.33 3.08 -13.04
C SER A 395 5.08 3.38 -11.72
N THR A 396 4.47 3.10 -10.58
CA THR A 396 5.04 3.35 -9.25
C THR A 396 5.38 2.09 -8.47
N ALA A 397 5.15 0.92 -9.08
CA ALA A 397 5.36 -0.38 -8.46
C ALA A 397 6.80 -0.60 -8.01
N LEU A 398 6.96 -1.44 -7.00
CA LEU A 398 8.27 -2.01 -6.65
C LEU A 398 8.81 -2.84 -7.82
N PRO A 399 10.13 -2.87 -8.01
CA PRO A 399 10.73 -3.71 -9.03
C PRO A 399 10.37 -5.17 -8.82
N ALA A 400 10.35 -5.97 -9.90
CA ALA A 400 10.19 -7.42 -9.81
C ALA A 400 11.45 -8.09 -9.26
N GLY A 401 11.37 -9.37 -8.99
CA GLY A 401 12.49 -10.20 -8.57
C GLY A 401 12.49 -10.58 -7.10
N TYR A 402 11.47 -10.21 -6.36
CA TYR A 402 11.25 -10.63 -4.97
C TYR A 402 10.18 -11.71 -4.92
N ALA A 403 10.54 -12.97 -4.68
CA ALA A 403 9.62 -14.11 -4.83
C ALA A 403 8.29 -13.93 -4.05
N LEU A 404 8.33 -13.42 -2.82
CA LEU A 404 7.13 -13.18 -2.03
C LEU A 404 6.28 -12.02 -2.59
N LEU A 405 6.91 -10.94 -3.07
CA LEU A 405 6.19 -9.79 -3.63
C LEU A 405 5.64 -10.08 -5.02
N ASP A 406 6.34 -10.92 -5.77
CA ASP A 406 5.96 -11.39 -7.11
C ASP A 406 5.02 -12.62 -7.08
N GLY A 407 4.52 -12.99 -5.92
CA GLY A 407 3.53 -14.04 -5.76
C GLY A 407 2.30 -13.85 -6.65
N PRO A 408 1.36 -14.80 -6.67
CA PRO A 408 0.18 -14.70 -7.51
C PRO A 408 -0.51 -13.33 -7.42
N GLU A 409 -0.86 -12.77 -8.57
CA GLU A 409 -1.45 -11.42 -8.75
C GLU A 409 -0.54 -10.25 -8.34
N GLN A 410 0.65 -10.47 -7.74
CA GLN A 410 1.67 -9.44 -7.45
C GLN A 410 1.20 -8.30 -6.52
N TRP A 411 0.25 -8.55 -5.61
CA TRP A 411 -0.22 -7.58 -4.61
C TRP A 411 0.91 -6.98 -3.77
N GLY A 412 1.98 -7.76 -3.55
CA GLY A 412 3.15 -7.33 -2.77
C GLY A 412 3.96 -6.20 -3.40
N ARG A 413 3.83 -5.99 -4.72
CA ARG A 413 4.57 -4.98 -5.47
C ARG A 413 3.93 -3.59 -5.45
N LEU A 414 2.74 -3.45 -4.90
CA LEU A 414 2.07 -2.15 -4.82
C LEU A 414 2.75 -1.24 -3.79
N ASP A 415 3.36 -0.15 -4.26
CA ASP A 415 3.87 0.95 -3.43
C ASP A 415 2.83 2.07 -3.37
N LEU A 416 1.85 1.90 -2.50
CA LEU A 416 0.71 2.80 -2.38
C LEU A 416 1.13 4.20 -1.90
N PHE A 417 2.20 4.31 -1.11
CA PHE A 417 2.73 5.61 -0.70
C PHE A 417 3.22 6.41 -1.92
N LYS A 418 3.98 5.75 -2.81
CA LYS A 418 4.47 6.37 -4.04
C LYS A 418 3.33 6.63 -5.03
N ALA A 419 2.38 5.71 -5.15
CA ALA A 419 1.23 5.83 -6.04
C ALA A 419 0.33 7.03 -5.68
N ALA A 420 0.21 7.38 -4.40
CA ALA A 420 -0.53 8.56 -3.93
C ALA A 420 0.04 9.90 -4.45
N ASP A 421 1.28 9.91 -4.93
CA ASP A 421 1.96 11.06 -5.54
C ASP A 421 1.86 11.12 -7.08
N GLY A 422 0.93 10.41 -7.66
CA GLY A 422 0.70 10.39 -9.09
C GLY A 422 1.63 9.44 -9.86
N TYR A 423 1.77 9.67 -11.14
CA TYR A 423 2.55 8.83 -12.05
C TYR A 423 4.05 8.82 -11.74
N GLY A 424 4.72 7.70 -11.97
CA GLY A 424 6.18 7.61 -12.07
C GLY A 424 6.66 7.58 -13.52
N THR A 425 5.79 7.18 -14.44
CA THR A 425 6.11 7.12 -15.89
C THR A 425 4.83 7.32 -16.71
N PHE A 426 4.90 8.14 -17.74
CA PHE A 426 3.88 8.18 -18.79
C PHE A 426 4.25 7.19 -19.89
N GLU A 427 3.69 6.00 -19.85
CA GLU A 427 3.88 4.96 -20.88
C GLU A 427 3.17 5.36 -22.18
N THR A 428 2.04 6.04 -22.06
CA THR A 428 1.23 6.63 -23.14
C THR A 428 0.82 8.05 -22.73
N ASP A 429 0.21 8.78 -23.64
CA ASP A 429 -0.35 10.09 -23.32
C ASP A 429 -1.43 10.00 -22.23
N VAL A 430 -1.40 10.94 -21.31
CA VAL A 430 -2.31 11.05 -20.16
C VAL A 430 -3.17 12.30 -20.32
N ASP A 431 -4.48 12.15 -20.41
CA ASP A 431 -5.46 13.25 -20.44
C ASP A 431 -6.18 13.31 -19.10
N VAL A 432 -6.09 14.45 -18.41
CA VAL A 432 -6.63 14.63 -17.06
C VAL A 432 -7.53 15.84 -17.02
N THR A 433 -8.75 15.66 -16.50
CA THR A 433 -9.67 16.75 -16.19
C THR A 433 -9.77 16.90 -14.68
N ILE A 434 -9.39 18.07 -14.15
CA ILE A 434 -9.49 18.42 -12.74
C ILE A 434 -10.43 19.62 -12.59
N ASP A 435 -11.58 19.42 -11.95
CA ASP A 435 -12.56 20.46 -11.71
C ASP A 435 -12.66 20.79 -10.22
N GLY A 436 -12.42 22.07 -9.88
CA GLY A 436 -12.55 22.59 -8.53
C GLY A 436 -11.59 22.01 -7.47
N LEU A 437 -10.69 21.09 -7.87
CA LEU A 437 -9.75 20.43 -6.97
C LEU A 437 -8.31 20.91 -7.21
N SER A 438 -7.46 20.70 -6.22
CA SER A 438 -6.01 20.89 -6.35
C SER A 438 -5.31 19.61 -5.92
N ASP A 439 -4.38 19.12 -6.75
CA ASP A 439 -3.54 17.97 -6.40
C ASP A 439 -2.08 18.22 -6.79
N SER A 440 -1.20 17.40 -6.20
CA SER A 440 0.25 17.45 -6.44
C SER A 440 0.78 16.08 -6.81
N TRP A 441 1.40 15.97 -7.99
CA TRP A 441 2.20 14.82 -8.36
C TRP A 441 3.65 15.10 -8.02
N ARG A 442 4.18 14.30 -7.09
CA ARG A 442 5.49 14.52 -6.47
C ARG A 442 6.56 13.55 -6.96
N ASN A 443 6.16 12.55 -7.74
CA ASN A 443 7.11 11.62 -8.36
C ASN A 443 7.89 12.29 -9.49
N ASP A 444 9.11 11.80 -9.72
CA ASP A 444 9.83 12.05 -10.97
C ASP A 444 9.13 11.27 -12.08
N ILE A 445 8.63 12.00 -13.08
CA ILE A 445 7.85 11.41 -14.17
C ILE A 445 8.72 11.32 -15.42
N SER A 446 8.90 10.09 -15.91
CA SER A 446 9.63 9.78 -17.13
C SER A 446 8.71 9.20 -18.22
N GLY A 447 9.28 8.71 -19.32
CA GLY A 447 8.57 7.92 -20.33
C GLY A 447 8.31 8.62 -21.66
N PRO A 448 7.71 7.91 -22.62
CA PRO A 448 7.44 8.42 -23.96
C PRO A 448 6.17 9.28 -24.07
N GLY A 449 5.20 9.08 -23.17
CA GLY A 449 3.91 9.79 -23.19
C GLY A 449 3.99 11.24 -22.75
N GLY A 450 2.90 11.98 -22.97
CA GLY A 450 2.72 13.38 -22.62
C GLY A 450 1.55 13.60 -21.66
N LEU A 451 1.30 14.87 -21.31
CA LEU A 451 0.25 15.30 -20.39
C LEU A 451 -0.69 16.29 -21.07
N THR A 452 -1.98 16.02 -21.04
CA THR A 452 -3.03 16.99 -21.34
C THR A 452 -3.78 17.33 -20.07
N LEU A 453 -3.84 18.62 -19.69
CA LEU A 453 -4.60 19.09 -18.53
C LEU A 453 -5.81 19.92 -19.00
N ARG A 454 -6.97 19.59 -18.42
CA ARG A 454 -8.27 20.24 -18.65
C ARG A 454 -8.93 20.61 -17.32
N GLY A 455 -10.06 21.29 -17.41
CA GLY A 455 -10.93 21.63 -16.28
C GLY A 455 -10.58 23.00 -15.67
N THR A 456 -10.94 23.19 -14.41
CA THR A 456 -10.80 24.46 -13.67
C THR A 456 -9.85 24.36 -12.48
N GLY A 457 -9.42 23.14 -12.13
CA GLY A 457 -8.59 22.86 -10.96
C GLY A 457 -7.10 23.10 -11.18
N THR A 458 -6.30 22.67 -10.21
CA THR A 458 -4.84 22.86 -10.21
C THR A 458 -4.11 21.54 -10.12
N LEU A 459 -3.16 21.31 -11.03
CA LEU A 459 -2.19 20.23 -10.95
C LEU A 459 -0.80 20.80 -10.70
N THR A 460 -0.16 20.38 -9.62
CA THR A 460 1.22 20.75 -9.27
C THR A 460 2.16 19.59 -9.55
N LEU A 461 3.20 19.81 -10.36
CA LEU A 461 4.29 18.87 -10.57
C LEU A 461 5.49 19.33 -9.76
N THR A 462 6.02 18.48 -8.85
CA THR A 462 7.15 18.85 -7.98
C THR A 462 8.39 17.99 -8.18
N GLY A 463 8.27 16.84 -8.87
CA GLY A 463 9.39 15.94 -9.21
C GLY A 463 10.21 16.42 -10.40
N ALA A 464 11.33 15.76 -10.68
CA ALA A 464 12.11 15.93 -11.90
C ALA A 464 11.38 15.26 -13.07
N ASN A 465 10.72 16.04 -13.91
CA ASN A 465 9.87 15.54 -14.99
C ASN A 465 10.62 15.55 -16.30
N THR A 466 10.90 14.36 -16.85
CA THR A 466 11.73 14.12 -18.04
C THR A 466 11.03 13.32 -19.14
N PHE A 467 9.70 13.29 -19.11
CA PHE A 467 8.90 12.59 -20.12
C PHE A 467 9.05 13.25 -21.50
N ARG A 468 9.06 12.43 -22.54
CA ARG A 468 9.40 12.88 -23.92
C ARG A 468 8.18 13.35 -24.72
N GLY A 469 6.98 13.02 -24.28
CA GLY A 469 5.75 13.50 -24.90
C GLY A 469 5.51 14.98 -24.65
N GLY A 470 4.51 15.54 -25.33
CA GLY A 470 4.15 16.94 -25.19
C GLY A 470 3.36 17.26 -23.90
N VAL A 471 3.29 18.55 -23.59
CA VAL A 471 2.35 19.07 -22.59
C VAL A 471 1.31 19.93 -23.28
N ARG A 472 0.03 19.66 -23.05
CA ARG A 472 -1.11 20.44 -23.54
C ARG A 472 -1.90 20.98 -22.35
N LEU A 473 -1.90 22.29 -22.17
CA LEU A 473 -2.72 22.98 -21.18
C LEU A 473 -3.93 23.59 -21.90
N LEU A 474 -5.09 22.99 -21.69
CA LEU A 474 -6.36 23.37 -22.32
C LEU A 474 -7.29 24.10 -21.35
N GLY A 475 -7.04 24.00 -20.03
CA GLY A 475 -7.78 24.65 -18.97
C GLY A 475 -7.11 24.42 -17.61
N GLY A 476 -7.64 25.01 -16.55
CA GLY A 476 -7.12 24.91 -15.19
C GLY A 476 -5.75 25.59 -15.00
N THR A 477 -5.04 25.14 -13.97
CA THR A 477 -3.71 25.66 -13.64
C THR A 477 -2.69 24.52 -13.58
N LEU A 478 -1.64 24.61 -14.38
CA LEU A 478 -0.47 23.74 -14.27
C LEU A 478 0.64 24.48 -13.51
N VAL A 479 1.06 23.95 -12.36
CA VAL A 479 2.12 24.50 -11.54
C VAL A 479 3.39 23.64 -11.66
N ALA A 480 4.49 24.27 -12.10
CA ALA A 480 5.79 23.62 -12.25
C ALA A 480 6.94 24.51 -11.71
N SER A 481 6.65 25.35 -10.73
CA SER A 481 7.58 26.40 -10.24
C SER A 481 8.83 25.87 -9.57
N ARG A 482 8.77 24.68 -8.98
CA ARG A 482 9.85 24.07 -8.21
C ARG A 482 10.45 22.83 -8.87
N SER A 483 9.93 22.42 -10.03
CA SER A 483 10.36 21.24 -10.73
C SER A 483 11.09 21.60 -12.03
N ALA A 484 12.11 20.81 -12.39
CA ALA A 484 12.62 20.80 -13.73
C ALA A 484 11.61 20.03 -14.60
N VAL A 485 11.02 20.70 -15.59
CA VAL A 485 10.19 20.04 -16.61
C VAL A 485 10.91 20.13 -17.93
N ALA A 486 11.30 18.97 -18.46
CA ALA A 486 11.77 18.81 -19.83
C ALA A 486 10.73 17.95 -20.56
N CYS A 487 10.12 18.49 -21.60
CA CYS A 487 9.08 17.80 -22.36
C CYS A 487 9.27 17.99 -23.87
N GLY A 488 8.47 17.26 -24.65
CA GLY A 488 8.37 17.49 -26.09
C GLY A 488 7.80 18.86 -26.44
N ASP A 489 6.72 18.90 -27.19
CA ASP A 489 6.06 20.17 -27.53
C ASP A 489 5.19 20.67 -26.36
N LEU A 490 5.23 21.97 -26.06
CA LEU A 490 4.38 22.63 -25.08
C LEU A 490 3.32 23.46 -25.81
N ALA A 491 2.05 23.10 -25.68
CA ALA A 491 0.92 23.83 -26.23
C ALA A 491 0.04 24.34 -25.09
N ILE A 492 -0.16 25.66 -25.01
CA ILE A 492 -0.99 26.32 -24.01
C ILE A 492 -2.11 27.01 -24.76
N SER A 493 -3.28 26.38 -24.85
CA SER A 493 -4.44 26.92 -25.59
C SER A 493 -5.46 27.57 -24.67
N GLY A 494 -5.35 27.36 -23.35
CA GLY A 494 -6.19 27.95 -22.31
C GLY A 494 -5.59 27.70 -20.94
N GLY A 495 -6.23 28.22 -19.89
CA GLY A 495 -5.77 28.05 -18.51
C GLY A 495 -4.52 28.87 -18.15
N THR A 496 -3.92 28.54 -17.01
CA THR A 496 -2.78 29.26 -16.44
C THR A 496 -1.58 28.33 -16.26
N LEU A 497 -0.43 28.73 -16.83
CA LEU A 497 0.85 28.12 -16.51
C LEU A 497 1.51 28.92 -15.38
N ARG A 498 1.84 28.26 -14.28
CA ARG A 498 2.67 28.83 -13.19
C ARG A 498 4.00 28.08 -13.16
N THR A 499 5.09 28.74 -13.52
CA THR A 499 6.38 28.07 -13.71
C THR A 499 7.57 28.94 -13.34
N GLY A 500 8.66 28.28 -12.89
CA GLY A 500 9.98 28.88 -12.82
C GLY A 500 10.74 28.74 -14.13
N ARG A 501 10.83 27.52 -14.70
CA ARG A 501 11.45 27.26 -16.01
C ARG A 501 10.96 25.92 -16.58
N ILE A 502 10.57 25.94 -17.85
CA ILE A 502 10.29 24.75 -18.65
C ILE A 502 11.20 24.75 -19.89
N GLN A 503 11.76 23.59 -20.20
CA GLN A 503 12.45 23.31 -21.46
C GLN A 503 11.54 22.47 -22.35
N ALA A 504 11.28 22.92 -23.57
CA ALA A 504 10.44 22.23 -24.53
C ALA A 504 11.09 22.20 -25.92
N LYS A 505 10.64 21.30 -26.79
CA LYS A 505 11.07 21.26 -28.18
C LYS A 505 10.52 22.47 -28.94
N THR A 506 9.21 22.70 -28.83
CA THR A 506 8.52 23.90 -29.34
C THR A 506 7.51 24.41 -28.32
N VAL A 507 7.19 25.70 -28.39
CA VAL A 507 6.17 26.33 -27.54
C VAL A 507 5.15 27.05 -28.42
N ALA A 508 3.86 26.71 -28.23
CA ALA A 508 2.73 27.37 -28.88
C ALA A 508 1.81 27.94 -27.79
N ILE A 509 1.58 29.24 -27.82
CA ILE A 509 0.80 29.97 -26.81
C ILE A 509 -0.46 30.55 -27.47
N GLY A 510 -1.64 30.15 -26.99
CA GLY A 510 -2.93 30.63 -27.41
C GLY A 510 -3.35 31.93 -26.69
N ALA A 511 -4.20 32.69 -27.33
CA ALA A 511 -4.63 34.03 -26.86
C ALA A 511 -5.42 34.01 -25.53
N GLY A 512 -5.95 32.86 -25.11
CA GLY A 512 -6.73 32.73 -23.85
C GLY A 512 -5.89 32.29 -22.65
N SER A 513 -4.57 32.22 -22.75
CA SER A 513 -3.69 31.62 -21.72
C SER A 513 -3.05 32.68 -20.81
N GLY A 514 -2.84 32.29 -19.53
CA GLY A 514 -2.14 33.08 -18.51
C GLY A 514 -0.78 32.51 -18.14
N LEU A 515 0.12 33.38 -17.69
CA LEU A 515 1.42 33.01 -17.13
C LEU A 515 1.57 33.65 -15.74
N VAL A 516 1.95 32.83 -14.77
CA VAL A 516 2.33 33.30 -13.43
C VAL A 516 3.79 32.91 -13.18
N VAL A 517 4.59 33.86 -12.71
CA VAL A 517 6.02 33.64 -12.38
C VAL A 517 6.25 33.90 -10.90
N ASP A 518 6.81 32.91 -10.21
CA ASP A 518 7.19 33.05 -8.80
C ASP A 518 8.58 33.70 -8.71
N ALA A 519 8.62 35.02 -8.63
CA ALA A 519 9.85 35.77 -8.48
C ALA A 519 10.08 36.18 -7.03
N ALA A 520 11.29 35.95 -6.52
CA ALA A 520 11.67 36.41 -5.18
C ALA A 520 12.26 37.86 -5.17
N LYS A 521 12.64 38.36 -6.33
CA LYS A 521 13.27 39.69 -6.51
C LYS A 521 13.07 40.19 -7.93
N PRO A 522 13.24 41.50 -8.17
CA PRO A 522 13.30 42.05 -9.52
C PRO A 522 14.38 41.41 -10.37
N GLY A 523 14.14 41.28 -11.69
CA GLY A 523 15.09 40.71 -12.64
C GLY A 523 14.46 40.26 -13.94
N LEU A 524 15.25 39.72 -14.83
CA LEU A 524 14.82 39.07 -16.08
C LEU A 524 14.96 37.56 -15.93
N PHE A 525 13.85 36.83 -16.04
CA PHE A 525 13.77 35.41 -15.84
C PHE A 525 13.40 34.70 -17.16
N THR A 526 14.18 33.75 -17.61
CA THR A 526 13.79 32.86 -18.72
C THR A 526 12.86 31.77 -18.15
N VAL A 527 11.59 31.82 -18.50
CA VAL A 527 10.55 30.91 -18.00
C VAL A 527 10.21 29.78 -18.99
N LEU A 528 10.33 30.04 -20.29
CA LEU A 528 10.21 29.02 -21.32
C LEU A 528 11.44 29.09 -22.23
N ASP A 529 12.00 27.92 -22.55
CA ASP A 529 13.18 27.75 -23.42
C ASP A 529 12.87 26.68 -24.45
N ALA A 530 12.99 26.97 -25.74
CA ALA A 530 12.60 26.07 -26.83
C ALA A 530 13.33 26.42 -28.14
N LYS A 531 13.30 25.50 -29.12
CA LYS A 531 13.81 25.79 -30.48
C LYS A 531 12.96 26.85 -31.20
N ARG A 532 11.66 26.92 -30.87
CA ARG A 532 10.70 27.86 -31.46
C ARG A 532 9.58 28.18 -30.48
N VAL A 533 9.29 29.46 -30.33
CA VAL A 533 8.15 29.99 -29.57
C VAL A 533 7.21 30.73 -30.53
N THR A 534 5.90 30.46 -30.42
CA THR A 534 4.83 31.14 -31.18
C THR A 534 3.70 31.56 -30.27
N GLY A 535 3.02 32.63 -30.61
CA GLY A 535 1.92 33.20 -29.82
C GLY A 535 2.39 34.04 -28.64
N ARG A 536 1.43 34.49 -27.83
CA ARG A 536 1.66 35.33 -26.64
C ARG A 536 0.64 35.03 -25.57
N PHE A 537 1.03 35.14 -24.30
CA PHE A 537 0.10 35.06 -23.16
C PHE A 537 -0.82 36.28 -23.15
N ALA A 538 -2.10 36.07 -22.83
CA ALA A 538 -3.09 37.14 -22.60
C ALA A 538 -2.78 37.93 -21.33
N THR A 539 -2.33 37.21 -20.30
CA THR A 539 -1.97 37.78 -19.00
C THR A 539 -0.62 37.26 -18.53
N VAL A 540 0.18 38.16 -17.95
CA VAL A 540 1.46 37.77 -17.31
C VAL A 540 1.52 38.48 -15.96
N THR A 541 1.71 37.70 -14.90
CA THR A 541 1.74 38.21 -13.53
C THR A 541 2.91 37.63 -12.73
N ALA A 542 3.38 38.42 -11.76
CA ALA A 542 4.30 37.97 -10.72
C ALA A 542 3.79 38.45 -9.36
N PRO A 543 3.41 37.60 -8.43
CA PRO A 543 2.88 38.00 -7.12
C PRO A 543 3.84 38.98 -6.40
N GLY A 544 3.34 40.15 -5.99
CA GLY A 544 4.11 41.20 -5.31
C GLY A 544 4.94 42.11 -6.23
N PHE A 545 4.94 41.90 -7.54
CA PHE A 545 5.73 42.66 -8.52
C PHE A 545 4.89 43.07 -9.72
N GLN A 546 5.44 43.96 -10.53
CA GLN A 546 5.02 44.18 -11.92
C GLN A 546 5.72 43.13 -12.79
N ALA A 547 5.06 42.65 -13.85
CA ALA A 547 5.59 41.65 -14.74
C ALA A 547 5.29 41.98 -16.20
N GLU A 548 6.29 41.89 -17.07
CA GLU A 548 6.19 42.09 -18.52
C GLU A 548 6.89 40.92 -19.24
N ALA A 549 6.20 40.31 -20.20
CA ALA A 549 6.79 39.24 -20.99
C ALA A 549 7.58 39.79 -22.19
N VAL A 550 8.79 39.25 -22.35
CA VAL A 550 9.68 39.51 -23.49
C VAL A 550 9.77 38.20 -24.30
N TYR A 551 9.36 38.28 -25.55
CA TYR A 551 9.32 37.13 -26.46
C TYR A 551 10.48 37.18 -27.45
N THR A 552 11.20 36.10 -27.55
CA THR A 552 12.18 35.85 -28.59
C THR A 552 11.75 34.65 -29.46
N ARG A 553 12.49 34.35 -30.53
CA ARG A 553 12.21 33.21 -31.37
C ARG A 553 12.29 31.87 -30.60
N SER A 554 13.12 31.82 -29.54
CA SER A 554 13.44 30.60 -28.80
C SER A 554 13.12 30.65 -27.31
N ALA A 555 12.63 31.79 -26.78
CA ALA A 555 12.37 31.90 -25.36
C ALA A 555 11.21 32.84 -25.05
N VAL A 556 10.55 32.61 -23.91
CA VAL A 556 9.75 33.61 -23.20
C VAL A 556 10.53 33.96 -21.94
N GLN A 557 10.81 35.25 -21.80
CA GLN A 557 11.40 35.83 -20.60
C GLN A 557 10.37 36.73 -19.92
N VAL A 558 10.47 36.90 -18.62
CA VAL A 558 9.62 37.83 -17.86
C VAL A 558 10.52 38.79 -17.12
N ARG A 559 10.33 40.09 -17.44
CA ARG A 559 10.92 41.17 -16.68
C ARG A 559 10.05 41.46 -15.48
N VAL A 560 10.64 41.37 -14.30
CA VAL A 560 9.97 41.61 -13.01
C VAL A 560 10.58 42.85 -12.40
N SER A 561 9.75 43.84 -12.02
CA SER A 561 10.14 45.07 -11.39
C SER A 561 9.34 45.33 -10.10
N ARG A 562 9.84 46.21 -9.23
CA ARG A 562 9.06 46.65 -8.06
C ARG A 562 7.80 47.37 -8.53
N ARG A 563 6.71 47.21 -7.79
CA ARG A 563 5.47 48.00 -7.98
C ARG A 563 5.69 49.43 -7.67
#